data_b40ec7dc73d942784762a2a8965aa030
#
_entry.id   b40ec7dc73d942784762a2a8965aa030
#
_cell.length_a   1.000
_cell.length_b   1.000
_cell.length_c   1.000
_cell.angle_alpha   90.00
_cell.angle_beta   90.00
_cell.angle_gamma   90.00
#
_symmetry.space_group_name_H-M   'P 1'
#
loop_
_entity.id
_entity.type
_entity.pdbx_description
1 polymer ?
#
loop_
_entity_poly.entity_id
_entity_poly.type
_entity_poly.pdbx_seq_one_letter_code
_entity_poly.pdbx_strand_id
1 'polypeptide(L)'
;APTAAPTEAPAAESPTQTVLYVIIGVLAAAVVALMFTRGKKSGGKNQQQETPTQRYQPENPPAVPDEPTKQLTVDEPKARVALECIGGNLQGMTFPISSRVVFGRDPKRCSIIYPKDAKGISGVHCAAEPTADGLIILTDLGSTYGTMAGGQQLTAGKGVTLRPGDAFTLGGSENVFVVRRL
;
A
#
# COMPACT_ATOMS: atom_id res chain seq x y z
N ALA A 1 7.54 -67.27 7.90
CA ALA A 1 7.05 -66.82 6.61
C ALA A 1 6.60 -65.35 6.76
N PRO A 2 7.16 -64.34 5.99
CA PRO A 2 6.67 -62.98 6.04
C PRO A 2 5.47 -62.83 5.12
N THR A 3 4.39 -62.28 5.68
CA THR A 3 3.15 -61.94 4.98
C THR A 3 3.39 -60.65 4.16
N ALA A 4 3.21 -60.76 2.83
CA ALA A 4 3.30 -59.63 1.92
C ALA A 4 2.13 -58.66 2.13
N ALA A 5 2.43 -57.34 2.23
CA ALA A 5 1.44 -56.29 2.25
C ALA A 5 0.81 -56.11 0.85
N PRO A 6 -0.48 -55.80 0.74
CA PRO A 6 -1.12 -55.54 -0.56
C PRO A 6 -0.64 -54.24 -1.15
N THR A 7 -0.18 -54.27 -2.40
CA THR A 7 0.12 -53.13 -3.25
C THR A 7 -1.17 -52.40 -3.59
N GLU A 8 -1.32 -51.20 -3.10
CA GLU A 8 -2.44 -50.29 -3.42
C GLU A 8 -2.29 -49.82 -4.85
N ALA A 9 -3.25 -50.13 -5.70
CA ALA A 9 -3.32 -49.70 -7.10
C ALA A 9 -3.67 -48.20 -7.14
N PRO A 10 -3.11 -47.39 -8.10
CA PRO A 10 -3.45 -45.98 -8.21
C PRO A 10 -4.94 -45.82 -8.54
N ALA A 11 -5.60 -44.97 -7.76
CA ALA A 11 -7.01 -44.63 -7.93
C ALA A 11 -7.25 -44.04 -9.35
N ALA A 12 -8.15 -44.66 -10.08
CA ALA A 12 -8.58 -44.21 -11.41
C ALA A 12 -9.25 -42.83 -11.25
N GLU A 13 -8.68 -41.81 -11.87
CA GLU A 13 -9.26 -40.47 -11.96
C GLU A 13 -10.63 -40.51 -12.64
N SER A 14 -11.64 -39.93 -12.00
CA SER A 14 -12.99 -39.92 -12.54
C SER A 14 -13.07 -39.03 -13.79
N PRO A 15 -13.81 -39.43 -14.83
CA PRO A 15 -13.93 -38.66 -16.09
C PRO A 15 -14.45 -37.22 -15.87
N THR A 16 -15.13 -36.97 -14.78
CA THR A 16 -15.63 -35.66 -14.36
C THR A 16 -14.50 -34.69 -13.99
N GLN A 17 -13.42 -35.22 -13.40
CA GLN A 17 -12.29 -34.40 -12.98
C GLN A 17 -11.46 -33.94 -14.18
N THR A 18 -11.26 -34.81 -15.15
CA THR A 18 -10.55 -34.47 -16.42
C THR A 18 -11.31 -33.42 -17.23
N VAL A 19 -12.64 -33.52 -17.33
CA VAL A 19 -13.48 -32.53 -18.01
C VAL A 19 -13.40 -31.15 -17.32
N LEU A 20 -13.37 -31.12 -16.00
CA LEU A 20 -13.25 -29.88 -15.21
C LEU A 20 -11.93 -29.17 -15.49
N TYR A 21 -10.80 -29.88 -15.53
CA TYR A 21 -9.48 -29.28 -15.83
C TYR A 21 -9.39 -28.75 -17.27
N VAL A 22 -10.02 -29.41 -18.24
CA VAL A 22 -10.07 -28.94 -19.62
C VAL A 22 -10.87 -27.64 -19.73
N ILE A 23 -12.01 -27.54 -19.04
CA ILE A 23 -12.84 -26.32 -19.03
C ILE A 23 -12.08 -25.15 -18.37
N ILE A 24 -11.40 -25.37 -17.24
CA ILE A 24 -10.60 -24.36 -16.56
C ILE A 24 -9.43 -23.88 -17.45
N GLY A 25 -8.77 -24.82 -18.15
CA GLY A 25 -7.68 -24.49 -19.08
C GLY A 25 -8.13 -23.64 -20.26
N VAL A 26 -9.29 -23.93 -20.86
CA VAL A 26 -9.85 -23.15 -21.97
C VAL A 26 -10.26 -21.74 -21.53
N LEU A 27 -10.87 -21.61 -20.34
CA LEU A 27 -11.23 -20.30 -19.76
C LEU A 27 -10.00 -19.44 -19.44
N ALA A 28 -8.94 -20.03 -18.92
CA ALA A 28 -7.68 -19.32 -18.64
C ALA A 28 -7.03 -18.80 -19.93
N ALA A 29 -7.01 -19.59 -20.99
CA ALA A 29 -6.46 -19.18 -22.29
C ALA A 29 -7.28 -18.04 -22.93
N ALA A 30 -8.59 -18.04 -22.78
CA ALA A 30 -9.46 -16.97 -23.29
C ALA A 30 -9.21 -15.63 -22.57
N VAL A 31 -8.98 -15.65 -21.25
CA VAL A 31 -8.67 -14.44 -20.46
C VAL A 31 -7.32 -13.86 -20.87
N VAL A 32 -6.31 -14.69 -21.11
CA VAL A 32 -4.98 -14.23 -21.56
C VAL A 32 -5.06 -13.61 -22.95
N ALA A 33 -5.83 -14.19 -23.88
CA ALA A 33 -6.02 -13.64 -25.22
C ALA A 33 -6.73 -12.28 -25.22
N LEU A 34 -7.71 -12.07 -24.31
CA LEU A 34 -8.40 -10.78 -24.13
C LEU A 34 -7.51 -9.68 -23.54
N MET A 35 -6.52 -10.02 -22.74
CA MET A 35 -5.55 -9.05 -22.21
C MET A 35 -4.54 -8.59 -23.27
N PHE A 36 -4.17 -9.45 -24.23
CA PHE A 36 -3.21 -9.11 -25.28
C PHE A 36 -3.80 -8.23 -26.38
N THR A 37 -5.12 -8.20 -26.58
CA THR A 37 -5.75 -7.40 -27.66
C THR A 37 -6.05 -5.95 -27.25
N ARG A 38 -5.87 -5.55 -25.97
CA ARG A 38 -6.16 -4.18 -25.50
C ARG A 38 -4.96 -3.23 -25.48
N GLY A 39 -3.80 -3.64 -25.96
CA GLY A 39 -2.55 -2.90 -25.88
C GLY A 39 -2.09 -2.23 -27.19
N LYS A 40 -2.97 -1.82 -28.15
CA LYS A 40 -2.50 -1.13 -29.36
C LYS A 40 -3.46 -0.03 -29.82
N LYS A 41 -3.27 1.18 -29.28
CA LYS A 41 -3.68 2.48 -29.82
C LYS A 41 -2.77 3.51 -29.16
N SER A 42 -2.12 4.38 -29.77
CA SER A 42 -2.07 5.15 -31.01
C SER A 42 -1.10 6.29 -30.72
N GLY A 43 -0.02 6.39 -31.47
CA GLY A 43 0.90 7.53 -31.41
C GLY A 43 0.20 8.79 -31.96
N GLY A 44 0.01 9.79 -31.13
CA GLY A 44 -0.39 11.13 -31.52
C GLY A 44 0.85 11.99 -31.75
N LYS A 45 1.07 12.45 -32.98
CA LYS A 45 2.07 13.48 -33.33
C LYS A 45 1.62 14.80 -32.72
N ASN A 46 2.37 15.33 -31.74
CA ASN A 46 2.22 16.71 -31.31
C ASN A 46 2.99 17.60 -32.30
N GLN A 47 2.25 18.37 -33.08
CA GLN A 47 2.76 19.53 -33.80
C GLN A 47 3.04 20.63 -32.77
N GLN A 48 4.28 21.05 -32.69
CA GLN A 48 4.70 22.27 -32.00
C GLN A 48 4.11 23.47 -32.72
N GLN A 49 3.17 24.14 -32.10
CA GLN A 49 2.76 25.48 -32.45
C GLN A 49 3.66 26.47 -31.67
N GLU A 50 4.58 27.08 -32.39
CA GLU A 50 5.37 28.19 -31.90
C GLU A 50 4.45 29.42 -31.68
N THR A 51 4.27 29.82 -30.42
CA THR A 51 3.67 31.11 -30.07
C THR A 51 4.78 32.14 -29.89
N PRO A 52 4.62 33.39 -30.42
CA PRO A 52 5.65 34.40 -30.37
C PRO A 52 5.93 34.84 -28.92
N THR A 53 7.20 34.86 -28.58
CA THR A 53 7.71 35.39 -27.31
C THR A 53 7.39 36.86 -27.20
N GLN A 54 6.38 37.22 -26.43
CA GLN A 54 6.24 38.57 -25.94
C GLN A 54 7.27 38.83 -24.84
N ARG A 55 8.18 39.77 -25.10
CA ARG A 55 9.18 40.28 -24.18
C ARG A 55 8.46 40.94 -23.00
N TYR A 56 8.43 40.28 -21.86
CA TYR A 56 7.94 40.81 -20.60
C TYR A 56 8.88 41.89 -20.11
N GLN A 57 8.41 43.16 -20.13
CA GLN A 57 9.03 44.26 -19.40
C GLN A 57 8.54 44.19 -17.94
N PRO A 58 9.42 44.20 -16.93
CA PRO A 58 8.97 44.27 -15.55
C PRO A 58 8.51 45.71 -15.26
N GLU A 59 7.21 45.94 -15.24
CA GLU A 59 6.64 47.11 -14.57
C GLU A 59 6.78 46.95 -13.07
N ASN A 60 7.35 47.94 -12.40
CA ASN A 60 7.44 48.03 -10.96
C ASN A 60 6.05 47.83 -10.33
N PRO A 61 5.88 46.92 -9.38
CA PRO A 61 4.64 46.83 -8.63
C PRO A 61 4.47 48.09 -7.77
N PRO A 62 3.25 48.66 -7.69
CA PRO A 62 2.97 49.75 -6.77
C PRO A 62 3.25 49.33 -5.33
N ALA A 63 3.86 50.21 -4.56
CA ALA A 63 4.15 50.03 -3.15
C ALA A 63 2.87 49.63 -2.40
N VAL A 64 2.86 48.41 -1.87
CA VAL A 64 1.82 47.93 -0.96
C VAL A 64 2.11 48.56 0.41
N PRO A 65 1.12 49.22 1.05
CA PRO A 65 1.28 49.72 2.42
C PRO A 65 1.62 48.56 3.36
N ASP A 66 2.56 48.75 4.27
CA ASP A 66 2.93 47.83 5.34
C ASP A 66 1.71 47.57 6.25
N GLU A 67 0.86 46.61 5.88
CA GLU A 67 0.00 45.97 6.85
C GLU A 67 0.84 44.99 7.69
N PRO A 68 0.71 45.01 9.02
CA PRO A 68 1.44 44.05 9.85
C PRO A 68 1.02 42.63 9.46
N THR A 69 1.94 41.94 8.84
CA THR A 69 1.82 40.51 8.55
C THR A 69 1.47 39.79 9.88
N LYS A 70 0.17 39.52 10.09
CA LYS A 70 -0.20 38.53 11.10
C LYS A 70 0.51 37.25 10.69
N GLN A 71 1.56 36.92 11.44
CA GLN A 71 2.14 35.60 11.41
C GLN A 71 1.00 34.62 11.72
N LEU A 72 0.48 34.00 10.67
CA LEU A 72 -0.28 32.79 10.81
C LEU A 72 0.68 31.80 11.46
N THR A 73 0.60 31.67 12.77
CA THR A 73 1.14 30.50 13.48
C THR A 73 0.37 29.32 12.90
N VAL A 74 1.02 28.64 11.95
CA VAL A 74 0.55 27.32 11.51
C VAL A 74 0.75 26.46 12.73
N ASP A 75 -0.35 26.26 13.49
CA ASP A 75 -0.40 25.25 14.54
C ASP A 75 -0.03 23.93 13.86
N GLU A 76 1.18 23.43 14.16
CA GLU A 76 1.59 22.12 13.69
C GLU A 76 0.51 21.13 14.14
N PRO A 77 -0.04 20.30 13.23
CA PRO A 77 -1.14 19.42 13.56
C PRO A 77 -0.71 18.49 14.70
N LYS A 78 -1.20 18.78 15.91
CA LYS A 78 -0.92 17.97 17.09
C LYS A 78 -1.44 16.56 16.82
N ALA A 79 -0.57 15.56 16.91
CA ALA A 79 -0.94 14.17 16.75
C ALA A 79 -2.10 13.83 17.71
N ARG A 80 -3.17 13.24 17.19
CA ARG A 80 -4.34 12.79 17.98
C ARG A 80 -4.36 11.27 18.14
N VAL A 81 -3.53 10.59 17.38
CA VAL A 81 -3.40 9.14 17.34
C VAL A 81 -1.92 8.74 17.30
N ALA A 82 -1.65 7.56 17.82
CA ALA A 82 -0.35 6.91 17.74
C ALA A 82 -0.52 5.47 17.24
N LEU A 83 0.55 4.90 16.71
CA LEU A 83 0.66 3.50 16.38
C LEU A 83 1.61 2.85 17.38
N GLU A 84 1.09 1.96 18.20
CA GLU A 84 1.88 1.16 19.15
C GLU A 84 2.22 -0.19 18.52
N CYS A 85 3.50 -0.50 18.41
CA CYS A 85 3.96 -1.80 17.94
C CYS A 85 3.99 -2.80 19.11
N ILE A 86 3.09 -3.78 19.08
CA ILE A 86 2.96 -4.79 20.13
C ILE A 86 3.62 -6.13 19.78
N GLY A 87 4.16 -6.28 18.56
CA GLY A 87 4.86 -7.48 18.10
C GLY A 87 5.83 -7.22 16.96
N GLY A 88 6.83 -8.08 16.81
CA GLY A 88 7.82 -8.07 15.74
C GLY A 88 9.03 -7.15 15.98
N ASN A 89 9.67 -6.73 14.88
CA ASN A 89 10.96 -6.03 14.91
C ASN A 89 10.95 -4.69 15.66
N LEU A 90 9.79 -4.03 15.75
CA LEU A 90 9.64 -2.71 16.37
C LEU A 90 8.83 -2.78 17.67
N GLN A 91 8.71 -3.96 18.26
CA GLN A 91 7.92 -4.17 19.48
C GLN A 91 8.33 -3.21 20.61
N GLY A 92 7.33 -2.64 21.28
CA GLY A 92 7.49 -1.67 22.36
C GLY A 92 7.66 -0.22 21.89
N MET A 93 7.78 0.03 20.59
CA MET A 93 7.84 1.38 20.06
C MET A 93 6.44 1.96 19.83
N THR A 94 6.29 3.26 20.10
CA THR A 94 5.07 4.02 19.86
C THR A 94 5.39 5.20 18.95
N PHE A 95 4.62 5.36 17.90
CA PHE A 95 4.80 6.37 16.87
C PHE A 95 3.60 7.33 16.87
N PRO A 96 3.72 8.56 17.43
CA PRO A 96 2.70 9.59 17.26
C PRO A 96 2.57 9.97 15.78
N ILE A 97 1.34 9.99 15.26
CA ILE A 97 1.07 10.22 13.84
C ILE A 97 0.33 11.55 13.66
N SER A 98 1.00 12.56 13.13
CA SER A 98 0.44 13.87 12.79
C SER A 98 0.27 14.09 11.27
N SER A 99 0.99 13.30 10.47
CA SER A 99 0.95 13.33 9.01
C SER A 99 1.09 11.91 8.46
N ARG A 100 0.98 11.77 7.14
CA ARG A 100 1.17 10.47 6.48
C ARG A 100 2.56 9.90 6.76
N VAL A 101 2.62 8.68 7.24
CA VAL A 101 3.85 7.90 7.45
C VAL A 101 3.87 6.68 6.55
N VAL A 102 5.07 6.27 6.13
CA VAL A 102 5.29 5.11 5.28
C VAL A 102 6.15 4.11 6.02
N PHE A 103 5.75 2.84 5.99
CA PHE A 103 6.47 1.72 6.60
C PHE A 103 7.28 0.96 5.55
N GLY A 104 8.48 0.52 5.89
CA GLY A 104 9.26 -0.34 5.03
C GLY A 104 10.75 -0.37 5.40
N ARG A 105 11.56 -1.02 4.56
CA ARG A 105 13.01 -1.17 4.76
C ARG A 105 13.84 -0.12 4.04
N ASP A 106 13.23 0.69 3.17
CA ASP A 106 13.94 1.73 2.40
C ASP A 106 14.00 3.04 3.19
N PRO A 107 15.18 3.44 3.73
CA PRO A 107 15.29 4.64 4.55
C PRO A 107 15.10 5.95 3.78
N LYS A 108 15.14 5.91 2.43
CA LYS A 108 14.90 7.11 1.60
C LYS A 108 13.43 7.37 1.34
N ARG A 109 12.57 6.36 1.52
CA ARG A 109 11.16 6.40 1.15
C ARG A 109 10.21 6.15 2.32
N CYS A 110 10.73 5.66 3.46
CA CYS A 110 9.94 5.27 4.62
C CYS A 110 10.23 6.18 5.81
N SER A 111 9.18 6.51 6.57
CA SER A 111 9.26 7.25 7.83
C SER A 111 9.49 6.32 9.01
N ILE A 112 8.85 5.13 8.98
CA ILE A 112 9.03 4.06 9.96
C ILE A 112 9.85 2.97 9.29
N ILE A 113 11.13 2.91 9.69
CA ILE A 113 12.14 2.12 9.01
C ILE A 113 12.35 0.80 9.73
N TYR A 114 12.19 -0.29 9.01
CA TYR A 114 12.52 -1.64 9.46
C TYR A 114 13.98 -2.00 9.17
N PRO A 115 14.57 -2.93 9.93
CA PRO A 115 15.87 -3.52 9.61
C PRO A 115 15.88 -4.09 8.18
N LYS A 116 17.05 -4.06 7.52
CA LYS A 116 17.18 -4.54 6.14
C LYS A 116 16.85 -6.01 5.96
N ASP A 117 17.06 -6.79 7.01
CA ASP A 117 16.83 -8.25 7.10
C ASP A 117 15.44 -8.60 7.65
N ALA A 118 14.58 -7.60 7.96
CA ALA A 118 13.22 -7.84 8.44
C ALA A 118 12.43 -8.68 7.43
N LYS A 119 12.11 -9.90 7.85
CA LYS A 119 11.35 -10.85 7.03
C LYS A 119 9.91 -10.34 6.83
N GLY A 120 9.38 -10.58 5.64
CA GLY A 120 8.01 -10.19 5.31
C GLY A 120 7.82 -8.70 5.00
N ILE A 121 8.75 -7.82 5.32
CA ILE A 121 8.62 -6.38 5.09
C ILE A 121 9.23 -5.99 3.74
N SER A 122 8.47 -5.31 2.90
CA SER A 122 8.92 -4.77 1.62
C SER A 122 9.76 -3.50 1.79
N GLY A 123 10.50 -3.07 0.76
CA GLY A 123 11.23 -1.81 0.74
C GLY A 123 10.32 -0.62 1.07
N VAL A 124 9.16 -0.57 0.41
CA VAL A 124 7.99 0.26 0.76
C VAL A 124 6.84 -0.70 0.95
N HIS A 125 6.20 -0.72 2.11
CA HIS A 125 5.22 -1.74 2.47
C HIS A 125 3.80 -1.20 2.51
N CYS A 126 3.53 -0.29 3.43
CA CYS A 126 2.22 0.35 3.57
C CYS A 126 2.37 1.79 4.02
N ALA A 127 1.27 2.54 3.98
CA ALA A 127 1.19 3.90 4.52
C ALA A 127 0.05 3.99 5.51
N ALA A 128 0.25 4.80 6.56
CA ALA A 128 -0.79 5.19 7.51
C ALA A 128 -0.93 6.71 7.49
N GLU A 129 -2.15 7.19 7.39
CA GLU A 129 -2.48 8.62 7.31
C GLU A 129 -3.55 8.96 8.34
N PRO A 130 -3.30 9.92 9.26
CA PRO A 130 -4.30 10.32 10.24
C PRO A 130 -5.37 11.19 9.60
N THR A 131 -6.61 11.05 10.08
CA THR A 131 -7.72 11.93 9.73
C THR A 131 -7.94 12.98 10.82
N ALA A 132 -8.67 14.06 10.50
CA ALA A 132 -9.03 15.09 11.46
C ALA A 132 -9.85 14.55 12.65
N ASP A 133 -10.59 13.46 12.45
CA ASP A 133 -11.43 12.81 13.46
C ASP A 133 -10.66 11.85 14.38
N GLY A 134 -9.33 11.72 14.18
CA GLY A 134 -8.48 10.82 14.97
C GLY A 134 -8.62 9.35 14.58
N LEU A 135 -8.91 9.09 13.31
CA LEU A 135 -8.85 7.76 12.69
C LEU A 135 -7.56 7.64 11.89
N ILE A 136 -7.25 6.43 11.43
CA ILE A 136 -6.12 6.15 10.53
C ILE A 136 -6.64 5.56 9.24
N ILE A 137 -6.22 6.08 8.10
CA ILE A 137 -6.38 5.42 6.80
C ILE A 137 -5.11 4.61 6.54
N LEU A 138 -5.23 3.28 6.55
CA LEU A 138 -4.14 2.35 6.25
C LEU A 138 -4.25 1.89 4.81
N THR A 139 -3.15 1.98 4.05
CA THR A 139 -3.10 1.60 2.63
C THR A 139 -1.89 0.69 2.37
N ASP A 140 -2.11 -0.50 1.85
CA ASP A 140 -1.01 -1.35 1.34
C ASP A 140 -0.45 -0.76 0.03
N LEU A 141 0.86 -0.67 -0.09
CA LEU A 141 1.55 -0.05 -1.24
C LEU A 141 2.10 -1.09 -2.23
N GLY A 142 1.46 -2.25 -2.32
CA GLY A 142 1.90 -3.35 -3.16
C GLY A 142 2.98 -4.19 -2.48
N SER A 143 2.81 -4.45 -1.19
CA SER A 143 3.75 -5.27 -0.44
C SER A 143 3.73 -6.74 -0.87
N THR A 144 4.88 -7.42 -0.76
CA THR A 144 5.02 -8.82 -1.21
C THR A 144 4.18 -9.80 -0.38
N TYR A 145 4.13 -9.59 0.94
CA TYR A 145 3.43 -10.47 1.87
C TYR A 145 2.13 -9.88 2.41
N GLY A 146 1.77 -8.68 1.94
CA GLY A 146 0.51 -8.02 2.27
C GLY A 146 0.50 -7.34 3.63
N THR A 147 -0.51 -6.48 3.78
CA THR A 147 -0.91 -5.83 5.03
C THR A 147 -2.28 -6.38 5.40
N MET A 148 -2.49 -6.74 6.66
CA MET A 148 -3.79 -7.25 7.14
C MET A 148 -4.39 -6.29 8.17
N ALA A 149 -5.70 -6.10 8.11
CA ALA A 149 -6.47 -5.37 9.10
C ALA A 149 -7.86 -6.01 9.26
N GLY A 150 -8.36 -6.10 10.50
CA GLY A 150 -9.64 -6.74 10.78
C GLY A 150 -9.73 -8.20 10.32
N GLY A 151 -8.61 -8.92 10.31
CA GLY A 151 -8.53 -10.32 9.86
C GLY A 151 -8.54 -10.52 8.34
N GLN A 152 -8.50 -9.44 7.56
CA GLN A 152 -8.51 -9.48 6.09
C GLN A 152 -7.25 -8.83 5.51
N GLN A 153 -6.76 -9.39 4.39
CA GLN A 153 -5.66 -8.78 3.64
C GLN A 153 -6.18 -7.58 2.84
N LEU A 154 -5.46 -6.46 2.92
CA LEU A 154 -5.81 -5.25 2.18
C LEU A 154 -5.53 -5.42 0.68
N THR A 155 -6.40 -4.85 -0.13
CA THR A 155 -6.13 -4.69 -1.55
C THR A 155 -5.12 -3.56 -1.75
N ALA A 156 -4.04 -3.82 -2.48
CA ALA A 156 -3.01 -2.82 -2.76
C ALA A 156 -3.61 -1.53 -3.37
N GLY A 157 -3.18 -0.39 -2.84
CA GLY A 157 -3.65 0.93 -3.26
C GLY A 157 -5.03 1.33 -2.72
N LYS A 158 -5.74 0.44 -2.00
CA LYS A 158 -7.05 0.74 -1.42
C LYS A 158 -6.92 1.02 0.08
N GLY A 159 -7.32 2.22 0.50
CA GLY A 159 -7.31 2.61 1.90
C GLY A 159 -8.44 1.96 2.72
N VAL A 160 -8.12 1.56 3.95
CA VAL A 160 -9.05 1.07 4.96
C VAL A 160 -8.96 1.96 6.19
N THR A 161 -10.10 2.35 6.74
CA THR A 161 -10.14 3.21 7.94
C THR A 161 -10.07 2.36 9.20
N LEU A 162 -9.12 2.69 10.08
CA LEU A 162 -8.93 2.09 11.39
C LEU A 162 -9.27 3.08 12.49
N ARG A 163 -9.87 2.58 13.57
CA ARG A 163 -10.22 3.33 14.79
C ARG A 163 -9.20 3.07 15.88
N PRO A 164 -9.08 3.96 16.87
CA PRO A 164 -8.36 3.63 18.10
C PRO A 164 -8.88 2.32 18.70
N GLY A 165 -7.94 1.40 18.98
CA GLY A 165 -8.21 0.02 19.40
C GLY A 165 -8.07 -1.01 18.28
N ASP A 166 -8.22 -0.64 17.02
CA ASP A 166 -8.03 -1.56 15.90
C ASP A 166 -6.57 -1.94 15.75
N ALA A 167 -6.33 -3.17 15.30
CA ALA A 167 -5.00 -3.71 15.03
C ALA A 167 -4.81 -4.01 13.55
N PHE A 168 -3.55 -3.93 13.11
CA PHE A 168 -3.13 -4.36 11.78
C PHE A 168 -1.75 -5.04 11.85
N THR A 169 -1.44 -5.86 10.83
CA THR A 169 -0.17 -6.57 10.74
C THR A 169 0.50 -6.35 9.39
N LEU A 170 1.81 -6.39 9.38
CA LEU A 170 2.65 -6.22 8.19
C LEU A 170 3.45 -7.49 7.91
N GLY A 171 3.38 -7.97 6.66
CA GLY A 171 4.23 -9.04 6.17
C GLY A 171 4.07 -10.38 6.89
N GLY A 172 2.88 -10.67 7.38
CA GLY A 172 2.55 -11.84 8.19
C GLY A 172 1.97 -11.48 9.54
N SER A 173 1.99 -12.39 10.51
CA SER A 173 1.36 -12.21 11.83
C SER A 173 2.28 -11.62 12.90
N GLU A 174 3.58 -11.46 12.63
CA GLU A 174 4.55 -11.09 13.65
C GLU A 174 4.60 -9.59 13.96
N ASN A 175 4.53 -8.75 12.91
CA ASN A 175 4.64 -7.29 13.05
C ASN A 175 3.26 -6.67 13.29
N VAL A 176 2.87 -6.57 14.55
CA VAL A 176 1.52 -6.15 14.97
C VAL A 176 1.53 -4.73 15.51
N PHE A 177 0.62 -3.90 14.99
CA PHE A 177 0.38 -2.54 15.46
C PHE A 177 -1.04 -2.39 15.96
N VAL A 178 -1.21 -1.54 16.96
CA VAL A 178 -2.50 -1.12 17.50
C VAL A 178 -2.61 0.40 17.39
N VAL A 179 -3.75 0.88 16.90
CA VAL A 179 -4.06 2.32 16.88
C VAL A 179 -4.41 2.77 18.29
N ARG A 180 -3.75 3.83 18.78
CA ARG A 180 -3.99 4.43 20.11
C ARG A 180 -4.46 5.87 19.94
N ARG A 181 -5.34 6.30 20.81
CA ARG A 181 -5.67 7.71 20.96
C ARG A 181 -4.64 8.36 21.90
N LEU A 182 -4.18 9.57 21.57
CA LEU A 182 -3.32 10.40 22.40
C LEU A 182 -4.13 11.39 23.24
#